data_af98a37132e5a45033994d8cee619af6
#
_entry.id   af98a37132e5a45033994d8cee619af6
#
_cell.length_a   1.000
_cell.length_b   1.000
_cell.length_c   1.000
_cell.angle_alpha   90.00
_cell.angle_beta   90.00
_cell.angle_gamma   90.00
#
_symmetry.space_group_name_H-M   'P 1'
#
loop_
_entity.id
_entity.type
_entity.pdbx_description
1 polymer ?
#
loop_
_entity_poly.entity_id
_entity_poly.type
_entity_poly.pdbx_seq_one_letter_code
_entity_poly.pdbx_strand_id
1 'polypeptide(L)'
;MANSSRYQHPLQNYEVISAQIKIGDVIAFSGKDIPSTVVKLGTQSCYVHLAIVLSVNHLNSYGDSVMIAESHIDTSLPSVGTGKTILGVQHQWLSQRLSASTGPAWWAALKTPLSHERMHQMQTWLREIEQQRIPYDFVQAVGSVIDCWDGIGLINSPNYDYLFCSELVTRALQLAGVVDESINASEQTPLDVMRFPCFQEPVLIKQC
;
A
#
# COMPACT_ATOMS: atom_id res chain seq x y z
N MET A 1 8.89 44.09 -0.32
CA MET A 1 9.50 42.79 -0.69
C MET A 1 8.42 41.74 -0.55
N ALA A 2 7.87 41.33 -1.67
CA ALA A 2 6.74 40.38 -1.70
C ALA A 2 7.25 38.99 -1.44
N ASN A 3 6.73 38.39 -0.38
CA ASN A 3 7.00 37.00 -0.02
C ASN A 3 6.22 36.10 -1.02
N SER A 4 6.90 35.59 -2.04
CA SER A 4 6.34 34.63 -2.97
C SER A 4 6.16 33.30 -2.24
N SER A 5 4.98 33.12 -1.60
CA SER A 5 4.52 31.81 -1.16
C SER A 5 4.49 30.90 -2.39
N ARG A 6 5.46 30.01 -2.51
CA ARG A 6 5.50 29.00 -3.56
C ARG A 6 4.31 28.07 -3.32
N TYR A 7 3.31 28.17 -4.13
CA TYR A 7 2.31 27.11 -4.30
C TYR A 7 3.05 25.89 -4.87
N GLN A 8 3.49 25.01 -3.98
CA GLN A 8 4.06 23.72 -4.42
C GLN A 8 2.92 22.89 -4.98
N HIS A 9 3.09 22.43 -6.22
CA HIS A 9 2.14 21.51 -6.84
C HIS A 9 2.04 20.25 -5.95
N PRO A 10 0.85 19.69 -5.68
CA PRO A 10 0.67 18.55 -4.75
C PRO A 10 1.57 17.34 -5.03
N LEU A 11 1.94 17.11 -6.29
CA LEU A 11 2.79 16.00 -6.73
C LEU A 11 4.27 16.38 -6.93
N GLN A 12 4.67 17.60 -6.66
CA GLN A 12 6.06 18.05 -6.91
C GLN A 12 7.09 17.20 -6.18
N ASN A 13 6.78 16.72 -4.97
CA ASN A 13 7.68 15.83 -4.24
C ASN A 13 7.79 14.46 -4.91
N TYR A 14 6.69 13.91 -5.44
CA TYR A 14 6.71 12.62 -6.14
C TYR A 14 7.58 12.66 -7.39
N GLU A 15 7.47 13.69 -8.22
CA GLU A 15 8.26 13.84 -9.45
C GLU A 15 9.77 13.80 -9.16
N VAL A 16 10.20 14.41 -8.06
CA VAL A 16 11.61 14.41 -7.63
C VAL A 16 12.04 13.06 -7.05
N ILE A 17 11.14 12.39 -6.33
CA ILE A 17 11.46 11.18 -5.54
C ILE A 17 11.25 9.90 -6.35
N SER A 18 10.39 9.91 -7.36
CA SER A 18 10.00 8.71 -8.11
C SER A 18 11.18 7.88 -8.65
N ALA A 19 12.26 8.53 -9.04
CA ALA A 19 13.49 7.87 -9.48
C ALA A 19 14.24 7.11 -8.37
N GLN A 20 13.92 7.35 -7.11
CA GLN A 20 14.54 6.70 -5.95
C GLN A 20 13.72 5.53 -5.42
N ILE A 21 12.44 5.45 -5.79
CA ILE A 21 11.52 4.40 -5.37
C ILE A 21 11.97 3.06 -5.94
N LYS A 22 11.98 2.02 -5.12
CA LYS A 22 12.43 0.67 -5.46
C LYS A 22 11.35 -0.36 -5.20
N ILE A 23 11.48 -1.51 -5.84
CA ILE A 23 10.61 -2.67 -5.63
C ILE A 23 10.68 -3.10 -4.16
N GLY A 24 9.52 -3.33 -3.54
CA GLY A 24 9.38 -3.66 -2.13
C GLY A 24 9.21 -2.47 -1.19
N ASP A 25 9.43 -1.24 -1.66
CA ASP A 25 9.09 -0.04 -0.89
C ASP A 25 7.57 0.04 -0.66
N VAL A 26 7.15 0.73 0.39
CA VAL A 26 5.73 0.85 0.75
C VAL A 26 5.27 2.29 0.60
N ILE A 27 4.06 2.46 0.07
CA ILE A 27 3.36 3.73 -0.02
C ILE A 27 2.18 3.70 0.94
N ALA A 28 2.14 4.68 1.84
CA ALA A 28 1.04 4.87 2.76
C ALA A 28 0.20 6.07 2.32
N PHE A 29 -1.11 5.91 2.39
CA PHE A 29 -2.08 6.95 2.05
C PHE A 29 -2.88 7.38 3.28
N SER A 30 -3.32 8.63 3.25
CA SER A 30 -4.32 9.16 4.16
C SER A 30 -5.52 9.64 3.34
N GLY A 31 -6.73 9.27 3.73
CA GLY A 31 -7.96 9.76 3.10
C GLY A 31 -8.70 10.77 3.96
N LYS A 32 -9.66 11.49 3.38
CA LYS A 32 -10.57 12.42 4.08
C LYS A 32 -11.99 11.86 4.21
N ASP A 33 -12.26 10.73 3.64
CA ASP A 33 -13.54 10.03 3.62
C ASP A 33 -13.91 9.49 5.02
N ILE A 34 -15.18 9.30 5.25
CA ILE A 34 -15.73 8.88 6.56
C ILE A 34 -15.06 7.61 7.12
N PRO A 35 -14.85 6.54 6.33
CA PRO A 35 -14.13 5.35 6.80
C PRO A 35 -12.72 5.67 7.29
N SER A 36 -11.98 6.45 6.51
CA SER A 36 -10.62 6.89 6.86
C SER A 36 -10.57 7.73 8.14
N THR A 37 -11.60 8.53 8.42
CA THR A 37 -11.69 9.32 9.64
C THR A 37 -11.91 8.45 10.87
N VAL A 38 -12.76 7.41 10.78
CA VAL A 38 -12.99 6.45 11.87
C VAL A 38 -11.72 5.68 12.21
N VAL A 39 -11.00 5.24 11.19
CA VAL A 39 -9.71 4.56 11.36
C VAL A 39 -8.68 5.45 12.06
N LYS A 40 -8.55 6.70 11.62
CA LYS A 40 -7.64 7.68 12.24
C LYS A 40 -7.94 7.91 13.72
N LEU A 41 -9.22 7.99 14.09
CA LEU A 41 -9.64 8.17 15.49
C LEU A 41 -9.35 6.93 16.33
N GLY A 42 -9.55 5.73 15.78
CA GLY A 42 -9.32 4.46 16.48
C GLY A 42 -7.84 4.14 16.67
N THR A 43 -6.99 4.44 15.70
CA THR A 43 -5.55 4.10 15.72
C THR A 43 -4.65 5.26 16.06
N GLN A 44 -5.18 6.50 16.16
CA GLN A 44 -4.40 7.73 16.28
C GLN A 44 -3.33 7.88 15.17
N SER A 45 -3.57 7.27 14.00
CA SER A 45 -2.65 7.24 12.87
C SER A 45 -3.14 8.10 11.71
N CYS A 46 -2.20 8.72 10.99
CA CYS A 46 -2.48 9.37 9.71
C CYS A 46 -2.50 8.35 8.55
N TYR A 47 -1.96 7.15 8.73
CA TYR A 47 -1.94 6.11 7.72
C TYR A 47 -3.22 5.29 7.76
N VAL A 48 -3.94 5.23 6.64
CA VAL A 48 -5.23 4.51 6.56
C VAL A 48 -5.25 3.45 5.47
N HIS A 49 -4.31 3.50 4.53
CA HIS A 49 -4.21 2.54 3.45
C HIS A 49 -2.74 2.36 3.04
N LEU A 50 -2.39 1.15 2.58
CA LEU A 50 -1.05 0.80 2.15
C LEU A 50 -1.05 0.16 0.78
N ALA A 51 0.03 0.41 0.03
CA ALA A 51 0.38 -0.30 -1.18
C ALA A 51 1.87 -0.64 -1.16
N ILE A 52 2.26 -1.72 -1.85
CA ILE A 52 3.66 -2.11 -2.02
C ILE A 52 4.11 -1.91 -3.45
N VAL A 53 5.34 -1.46 -3.65
CA VAL A 53 5.91 -1.25 -4.98
C VAL A 53 6.19 -2.61 -5.63
N LEU A 54 5.44 -2.90 -6.70
CA LEU A 54 5.49 -4.15 -7.45
C LEU A 54 6.56 -4.14 -8.53
N SER A 55 6.66 -3.04 -9.29
CA SER A 55 7.66 -2.90 -10.35
C SER A 55 8.02 -1.44 -10.59
N VAL A 56 9.22 -1.24 -11.12
CA VAL A 56 9.76 0.09 -11.46
C VAL A 56 10.38 0.03 -12.84
N ASN A 57 10.04 0.99 -13.69
CA ASN A 57 10.63 1.15 -15.02
C ASN A 57 11.15 2.57 -15.22
N HIS A 58 12.38 2.82 -14.82
CA HIS A 58 13.03 4.13 -14.93
C HIS A 58 13.41 4.53 -16.38
N LEU A 59 13.21 3.65 -17.37
CA LEU A 59 13.51 3.94 -18.77
C LEU A 59 12.38 4.74 -19.46
N ASN A 60 11.20 4.80 -18.86
CA ASN A 60 10.09 5.56 -19.42
C ASN A 60 10.18 7.04 -18.99
N SER A 61 10.49 7.90 -19.94
CA SER A 61 10.51 9.36 -19.75
C SER A 61 9.11 9.98 -19.55
N TYR A 62 8.04 9.18 -19.55
CA TYR A 62 6.64 9.60 -19.56
C TYR A 62 5.88 9.04 -18.35
N GLY A 63 6.10 9.62 -17.20
CA GLY A 63 5.16 9.64 -16.05
C GLY A 63 4.87 8.35 -15.30
N ASP A 64 4.60 7.23 -15.95
CA ASP A 64 4.16 5.98 -15.32
C ASP A 64 5.32 4.98 -15.18
N SER A 65 6.20 5.24 -14.21
CA SER A 65 7.38 4.40 -13.99
C SER A 65 7.27 3.47 -12.79
N VAL A 66 6.37 3.73 -11.86
CA VAL A 66 6.21 2.98 -10.63
C VAL A 66 4.83 2.33 -10.58
N MET A 67 4.80 1.00 -10.55
CA MET A 67 3.57 0.22 -10.36
C MET A 67 3.52 -0.28 -8.92
N ILE A 68 2.35 -0.15 -8.29
CA ILE A 68 2.06 -0.64 -6.94
C ILE A 68 1.02 -1.75 -6.98
N ALA A 69 1.06 -2.63 -5.98
CA ALA A 69 0.00 -3.57 -5.65
C ALA A 69 -0.67 -3.10 -4.35
N GLU A 70 -2.00 -3.06 -4.36
CA GLU A 70 -2.82 -2.68 -3.20
C GLU A 70 -4.06 -3.57 -3.11
N SER A 71 -4.61 -3.75 -1.91
CA SER A 71 -5.94 -4.34 -1.72
C SER A 71 -6.91 -3.24 -1.37
N HIS A 72 -7.86 -2.95 -2.27
CA HIS A 72 -8.74 -1.80 -2.17
C HIS A 72 -10.16 -2.10 -2.65
N ILE A 73 -11.15 -1.38 -2.11
CA ILE A 73 -12.55 -1.44 -2.57
C ILE A 73 -12.90 -0.33 -3.57
N ASP A 74 -12.04 0.66 -3.75
CA ASP A 74 -12.26 1.72 -4.72
C ASP A 74 -12.10 1.19 -6.14
N THR A 75 -13.16 1.29 -6.92
CA THR A 75 -13.20 0.86 -8.33
C THR A 75 -13.12 2.05 -9.29
N SER A 76 -12.67 3.20 -8.82
CA SER A 76 -12.54 4.42 -9.66
C SER A 76 -11.47 4.27 -10.75
N LEU A 77 -10.45 3.44 -10.50
CA LEU A 77 -9.38 3.15 -11.45
C LEU A 77 -9.42 1.67 -11.85
N PRO A 78 -9.35 1.35 -13.16
CA PRO A 78 -9.17 -0.03 -13.59
C PRO A 78 -7.76 -0.51 -13.25
N SER A 79 -7.62 -1.76 -12.80
CA SER A 79 -6.31 -2.34 -12.56
C SER A 79 -5.48 -2.42 -13.84
N VAL A 80 -4.21 -2.03 -13.76
CA VAL A 80 -3.27 -2.07 -14.90
C VAL A 80 -3.04 -3.51 -15.37
N GLY A 81 -3.02 -4.49 -14.44
CA GLY A 81 -2.79 -5.89 -14.76
C GLY A 81 -3.93 -6.53 -15.55
N THR A 82 -5.18 -6.20 -15.23
CA THR A 82 -6.36 -6.83 -15.82
C THR A 82 -7.17 -5.92 -16.75
N GLY A 83 -6.95 -4.61 -16.73
CA GLY A 83 -7.76 -3.61 -17.44
C GLY A 83 -9.20 -3.50 -16.92
N LYS A 84 -9.52 -4.07 -15.76
CA LYS A 84 -10.87 -4.09 -15.17
C LYS A 84 -10.87 -3.42 -13.81
N THR A 85 -12.02 -2.87 -13.45
CA THR A 85 -12.28 -2.46 -12.06
C THR A 85 -12.59 -3.70 -11.23
N ILE A 86 -11.82 -3.90 -10.16
CA ILE A 86 -11.92 -5.06 -9.29
C ILE A 86 -11.93 -4.62 -7.83
N LEU A 87 -12.61 -5.40 -6.99
CA LEU A 87 -12.55 -5.29 -5.54
C LEU A 87 -11.45 -6.23 -5.03
N GLY A 88 -10.62 -5.76 -4.11
CA GLY A 88 -9.51 -6.55 -3.57
C GLY A 88 -8.16 -6.18 -4.19
N VAL A 89 -7.33 -7.19 -4.45
CA VAL A 89 -5.96 -6.95 -4.94
C VAL A 89 -5.97 -6.44 -6.37
N GLN A 90 -5.33 -5.31 -6.58
CA GLN A 90 -5.23 -4.63 -7.87
C GLN A 90 -3.87 -3.96 -8.05
N HIS A 91 -3.45 -3.79 -9.30
CA HIS A 91 -2.22 -3.10 -9.65
C HIS A 91 -2.55 -1.72 -10.23
N GLN A 92 -1.85 -0.69 -9.75
CA GLN A 92 -2.08 0.68 -10.17
C GLN A 92 -0.75 1.38 -10.49
N TRP A 93 -0.79 2.32 -11.45
CA TRP A 93 0.30 3.27 -11.58
C TRP A 93 0.29 4.23 -10.39
N LEU A 94 1.41 4.36 -9.70
CA LEU A 94 1.50 5.21 -8.50
C LEU A 94 1.13 6.66 -8.80
N SER A 95 1.52 7.20 -9.97
CA SER A 95 1.15 8.56 -10.40
C SER A 95 -0.37 8.73 -10.48
N GLN A 96 -1.08 7.77 -11.08
CA GLN A 96 -2.54 7.81 -11.21
C GLN A 96 -3.22 7.63 -9.86
N ARG A 97 -2.72 6.70 -9.03
CA ARG A 97 -3.24 6.47 -7.69
C ARG A 97 -3.07 7.68 -6.78
N LEU A 98 -1.91 8.35 -6.84
CA LEU A 98 -1.69 9.61 -6.13
C LEU A 98 -2.63 10.71 -6.61
N SER A 99 -2.85 10.82 -7.92
CA SER A 99 -3.77 11.82 -8.48
C SER A 99 -5.23 11.59 -8.05
N ALA A 100 -5.67 10.34 -7.95
CA ALA A 100 -7.02 9.98 -7.53
C ALA A 100 -7.23 10.10 -6.01
N SER A 101 -6.18 9.96 -5.20
CA SER A 101 -6.30 10.04 -3.73
C SER A 101 -6.60 11.47 -3.27
N THR A 102 -7.41 11.62 -2.20
CA THR A 102 -7.83 12.93 -1.67
C THR A 102 -6.94 13.48 -0.57
N GLY A 103 -6.01 12.67 -0.03
CA GLY A 103 -5.17 13.03 1.10
C GLY A 103 -3.68 12.95 0.81
N PRO A 104 -2.85 13.22 1.83
CA PRO A 104 -1.41 13.07 1.74
C PRO A 104 -0.99 11.61 1.58
N ALA A 105 0.20 11.41 1.01
CA ALA A 105 0.82 10.11 0.87
C ALA A 105 2.30 10.15 1.24
N TRP A 106 2.80 9.04 1.77
CA TRP A 106 4.18 8.88 2.23
C TRP A 106 4.81 7.65 1.57
N TRP A 107 6.08 7.73 1.34
CA TRP A 107 6.94 6.65 0.89
C TRP A 107 7.85 6.18 2.01
N ALA A 108 7.82 4.88 2.31
CA ALA A 108 8.72 4.19 3.22
C ALA A 108 9.68 3.31 2.42
N ALA A 109 10.92 3.73 2.30
CA ALA A 109 11.96 3.00 1.58
C ALA A 109 12.50 1.83 2.40
N LEU A 110 12.76 0.69 1.78
CA LEU A 110 13.51 -0.38 2.41
C LEU A 110 14.95 0.06 2.70
N LYS A 111 15.45 -0.25 3.90
CA LYS A 111 16.85 0.02 4.29
C LYS A 111 17.84 -0.77 3.44
N THR A 112 17.46 -1.98 3.04
CA THR A 112 18.27 -2.89 2.23
C THR A 112 17.49 -3.32 1.00
N PRO A 113 18.04 -3.19 -0.21
CA PRO A 113 17.40 -3.69 -1.43
C PRO A 113 17.14 -5.19 -1.35
N LEU A 114 16.07 -5.64 -2.00
CA LEU A 114 15.74 -7.06 -2.10
C LEU A 114 16.75 -7.79 -3.00
N SER A 115 17.05 -9.06 -2.69
CA SER A 115 17.73 -9.93 -3.63
C SER A 115 16.83 -10.23 -4.84
N HIS A 116 17.42 -10.57 -5.99
CA HIS A 116 16.64 -10.91 -7.19
C HIS A 116 15.66 -12.04 -6.96
N GLU A 117 16.06 -13.07 -6.22
CA GLU A 117 15.21 -14.21 -5.91
C GLU A 117 13.99 -13.79 -5.06
N ARG A 118 14.22 -13.06 -3.97
CA ARG A 118 13.16 -12.59 -3.07
C ARG A 118 12.22 -11.61 -3.75
N MET A 119 12.77 -10.70 -4.53
CA MET A 119 11.99 -9.79 -5.36
C MET A 119 11.08 -10.55 -6.32
N HIS A 120 11.60 -11.57 -7.01
CA HIS A 120 10.83 -12.39 -7.94
C HIS A 120 9.72 -13.18 -7.24
N GLN A 121 10.00 -13.79 -6.08
CA GLN A 121 8.99 -14.50 -5.27
C GLN A 121 7.83 -13.59 -4.89
N MET A 122 8.13 -12.42 -4.34
CA MET A 122 7.11 -11.42 -3.98
C MET A 122 6.30 -10.96 -5.19
N GLN A 123 6.97 -10.61 -6.30
CA GLN A 123 6.30 -10.13 -7.50
C GLN A 123 5.40 -11.20 -8.15
N THR A 124 5.84 -12.45 -8.17
CA THR A 124 5.07 -13.57 -8.70
C THR A 124 3.79 -13.75 -7.88
N TRP A 125 3.91 -13.81 -6.57
CA TRP A 125 2.78 -13.95 -5.66
C TRP A 125 1.76 -12.80 -5.82
N LEU A 126 2.21 -11.55 -5.84
CA LEU A 126 1.32 -10.39 -6.01
C LEU A 126 0.54 -10.42 -7.34
N ARG A 127 1.18 -10.89 -8.43
CA ARG A 127 0.52 -11.04 -9.74
C ARG A 127 -0.48 -12.19 -9.75
N GLU A 128 -0.13 -13.31 -9.13
CA GLU A 128 -1.00 -14.47 -9.02
C GLU A 128 -2.27 -14.16 -8.23
N ILE A 129 -2.16 -13.45 -7.11
CA ILE A 129 -3.32 -13.07 -6.29
C ILE A 129 -4.28 -12.16 -7.09
N GLU A 130 -3.77 -11.19 -7.84
CA GLU A 130 -4.61 -10.36 -8.69
C GLU A 130 -5.33 -11.19 -9.77
N GLN A 131 -4.59 -12.11 -10.43
CA GLN A 131 -5.16 -12.97 -11.50
C GLN A 131 -6.22 -13.93 -10.99
N GLN A 132 -6.02 -14.49 -9.80
CA GLN A 132 -6.98 -15.39 -9.16
C GLN A 132 -8.27 -14.67 -8.77
N ARG A 133 -8.30 -13.33 -8.82
CA ARG A 133 -9.44 -12.51 -8.43
C ARG A 133 -9.99 -12.94 -7.09
N ILE A 134 -9.09 -13.14 -6.14
CA ILE A 134 -9.45 -13.58 -4.80
C ILE A 134 -10.46 -12.56 -4.27
N PRO A 135 -11.73 -12.98 -4.02
CA PRO A 135 -12.71 -12.10 -3.42
C PRO A 135 -12.17 -11.54 -2.12
N TYR A 136 -12.55 -10.35 -1.77
CA TYR A 136 -12.17 -9.66 -0.57
C TYR A 136 -12.20 -10.53 0.72
N ASP A 137 -13.12 -11.49 0.81
CA ASP A 137 -13.25 -12.43 1.93
C ASP A 137 -12.24 -13.59 1.92
N PHE A 138 -11.49 -13.80 0.86
CA PHE A 138 -10.67 -15.01 0.67
C PHE A 138 -9.21 -14.87 1.12
N VAL A 139 -8.71 -13.66 1.33
CA VAL A 139 -7.39 -13.46 1.97
C VAL A 139 -7.41 -14.06 3.38
N GLN A 140 -8.57 -14.09 4.04
CA GLN A 140 -8.78 -14.81 5.31
C GLN A 140 -8.65 -16.33 5.17
N ALA A 141 -9.01 -16.93 4.04
CA ALA A 141 -9.05 -18.39 3.87
C ALA A 141 -7.68 -19.01 3.57
N VAL A 142 -6.73 -18.28 3.02
CA VAL A 142 -5.37 -18.78 2.72
C VAL A 142 -4.45 -18.71 3.94
N GLY A 143 -4.84 -17.98 4.97
CA GLY A 143 -4.07 -17.79 6.20
C GLY A 143 -4.63 -18.48 7.44
N SER A 144 -5.53 -19.46 7.30
CA SER A 144 -6.16 -20.29 8.35
C SER A 144 -5.62 -20.09 9.77
N VAL A 145 -6.08 -19.08 10.50
CA VAL A 145 -6.27 -19.10 11.96
C VAL A 145 -7.36 -18.07 12.29
N ILE A 146 -8.62 -18.42 12.02
CA ILE A 146 -9.78 -17.54 12.28
C ILE A 146 -10.30 -17.68 13.72
N ASP A 147 -9.73 -18.49 14.58
CA ASP A 147 -10.29 -18.74 15.91
C ASP A 147 -10.06 -17.62 16.94
N CYS A 148 -9.35 -16.56 16.62
CA CYS A 148 -9.02 -15.50 17.59
C CYS A 148 -9.92 -14.25 17.52
N TRP A 149 -10.73 -14.07 16.46
CA TRP A 149 -11.47 -12.82 16.22
C TRP A 149 -12.90 -12.79 16.74
N ASP A 150 -13.49 -13.93 17.07
CA ASP A 150 -14.85 -14.01 17.65
C ASP A 150 -14.96 -13.34 19.05
N GLY A 151 -13.84 -13.06 19.68
CA GLY A 151 -13.79 -12.48 21.03
C GLY A 151 -13.78 -10.95 21.11
N ILE A 152 -13.56 -10.22 20.01
CA ILE A 152 -13.30 -8.76 20.06
C ILE A 152 -14.47 -7.92 19.50
N GLY A 153 -15.54 -8.53 19.01
CA GLY A 153 -16.76 -7.79 18.61
C GLY A 153 -16.59 -6.89 17.37
N LEU A 154 -15.56 -7.11 16.55
CA LEU A 154 -15.26 -6.31 15.34
C LEU A 154 -16.01 -6.77 14.09
N ILE A 155 -16.87 -7.79 14.20
CA ILE A 155 -17.61 -8.39 13.08
C ILE A 155 -18.62 -7.43 12.42
N ASN A 156 -18.94 -6.30 13.06
CA ASN A 156 -19.90 -5.31 12.55
C ASN A 156 -19.27 -3.96 12.15
N SER A 157 -17.95 -3.90 11.94
CA SER A 157 -17.31 -2.66 11.49
C SER A 157 -17.14 -2.64 9.97
N PRO A 158 -17.58 -1.57 9.27
CA PRO A 158 -17.42 -1.43 7.82
C PRO A 158 -15.98 -1.16 7.35
N ASN A 159 -14.98 -1.47 8.15
CA ASN A 159 -13.57 -1.13 7.92
C ASN A 159 -12.71 -2.30 7.41
N TYR A 160 -13.27 -3.20 6.61
CA TYR A 160 -12.52 -4.35 6.06
C TYR A 160 -11.32 -3.96 5.17
N ASP A 161 -11.37 -2.82 4.47
CA ASP A 161 -10.27 -2.32 3.62
C ASP A 161 -8.96 -2.12 4.34
N TYR A 162 -9.05 -1.75 5.59
CA TYR A 162 -7.92 -1.34 6.39
C TYR A 162 -7.03 -2.52 6.81
N LEU A 163 -7.64 -3.62 7.21
CA LEU A 163 -6.92 -4.84 7.61
C LEU A 163 -6.30 -5.53 6.40
N PHE A 164 -7.03 -5.60 5.29
CA PHE A 164 -6.56 -6.30 4.09
C PHE A 164 -5.37 -5.64 3.40
N CYS A 165 -5.27 -4.33 3.35
CA CYS A 165 -4.12 -3.68 2.73
C CYS A 165 -2.84 -3.91 3.54
N SER A 166 -2.89 -3.87 4.87
CA SER A 166 -1.74 -4.14 5.72
C SER A 166 -1.35 -5.63 5.73
N GLU A 167 -2.33 -6.53 5.67
CA GLU A 167 -2.06 -7.96 5.52
C GLU A 167 -1.35 -8.27 4.20
N LEU A 168 -1.87 -7.76 3.07
CA LEU A 168 -1.24 -7.92 1.76
C LEU A 168 0.22 -7.47 1.78
N VAL A 169 0.47 -6.27 2.30
CA VAL A 169 1.82 -5.69 2.36
C VAL A 169 2.71 -6.51 3.29
N THR A 170 2.22 -6.92 4.47
CA THR A 170 3.00 -7.72 5.41
C THR A 170 3.38 -9.08 4.81
N ARG A 171 2.43 -9.79 4.17
CA ARG A 171 2.71 -11.05 3.48
C ARG A 171 3.71 -10.89 2.35
N ALA A 172 3.58 -9.84 1.53
CA ALA A 172 4.55 -9.53 0.48
C ALA A 172 5.96 -9.32 1.04
N LEU A 173 6.09 -8.61 2.17
CA LEU A 173 7.36 -8.36 2.85
C LEU A 173 7.94 -9.63 3.51
N GLN A 174 7.10 -10.54 4.00
CA GLN A 174 7.52 -11.85 4.49
C GLN A 174 8.11 -12.69 3.35
N LEU A 175 7.44 -12.78 2.20
CA LEU A 175 7.95 -13.45 1.01
C LEU A 175 9.25 -12.81 0.49
N ALA A 176 9.37 -11.49 0.62
CA ALA A 176 10.59 -10.76 0.33
C ALA A 176 11.72 -11.02 1.37
N GLY A 177 11.41 -11.72 2.47
CA GLY A 177 12.36 -12.08 3.52
C GLY A 177 12.87 -10.89 4.36
N VAL A 178 12.14 -9.77 4.38
CA VAL A 178 12.50 -8.57 5.16
C VAL A 178 11.66 -8.38 6.41
N VAL A 179 10.57 -9.14 6.53
CA VAL A 179 9.71 -9.24 7.71
C VAL A 179 9.67 -10.70 8.15
N ASP A 180 9.75 -10.95 9.46
CA ASP A 180 9.76 -12.28 10.05
C ASP A 180 8.40 -12.98 9.84
N GLU A 181 8.43 -14.27 9.46
CA GLU A 181 7.22 -15.08 9.23
C GLU A 181 6.39 -15.33 10.49
N SER A 182 6.98 -15.16 11.69
CA SER A 182 6.27 -15.27 12.96
C SER A 182 5.32 -14.09 13.24
N ILE A 183 5.47 -12.97 12.51
CA ILE A 183 4.56 -11.82 12.62
C ILE A 183 3.23 -12.20 11.99
N ASN A 184 2.15 -12.15 12.77
CA ASN A 184 0.82 -12.39 12.22
C ASN A 184 0.39 -11.23 11.32
N ALA A 185 0.36 -11.48 10.00
CA ALA A 185 0.07 -10.45 9.01
C ALA A 185 -1.35 -9.88 9.12
N SER A 186 -2.33 -10.70 9.54
CA SER A 186 -3.73 -10.28 9.67
C SER A 186 -3.99 -9.37 10.88
N GLU A 187 -3.06 -9.30 11.83
CA GLU A 187 -3.16 -8.43 13.00
C GLU A 187 -2.46 -7.06 12.80
N GLN A 188 -1.77 -6.88 11.68
CA GLN A 188 -1.02 -5.66 11.45
C GLN A 188 -1.92 -4.53 10.98
N THR A 189 -1.81 -3.38 11.63
CA THR A 189 -2.40 -2.13 11.17
C THR A 189 -1.44 -1.42 10.20
N PRO A 190 -1.90 -0.47 9.34
CA PRO A 190 -0.99 0.32 8.52
C PRO A 190 0.08 1.05 9.33
N LEU A 191 -0.23 1.47 10.55
CA LEU A 191 0.75 2.09 11.42
C LEU A 191 1.83 1.10 11.85
N ASP A 192 1.45 -0.15 12.17
CA ASP A 192 2.41 -1.18 12.57
C ASP A 192 3.36 -1.52 11.42
N VAL A 193 2.81 -1.68 10.21
CA VAL A 193 3.63 -1.91 9.00
C VAL A 193 4.60 -0.76 8.76
N MET A 194 4.14 0.49 8.84
CA MET A 194 5.00 1.66 8.63
C MET A 194 6.08 1.82 9.71
N ARG A 195 5.96 1.11 10.83
CA ARG A 195 6.96 1.06 11.92
C ARG A 195 7.89 -0.15 11.85
N PHE A 196 7.77 -1.02 10.85
CA PHE A 196 8.68 -2.14 10.73
C PHE A 196 10.13 -1.66 10.63
N PRO A 197 11.06 -2.33 11.34
CA PRO A 197 12.45 -1.91 11.41
C PRO A 197 13.20 -1.99 10.07
N CYS A 198 12.61 -2.66 9.06
CA CYS A 198 13.16 -2.76 7.71
C CYS A 198 13.04 -1.46 6.90
N PHE A 199 12.22 -0.49 7.32
CA PHE A 199 12.03 0.78 6.62
C PHE A 199 12.89 1.92 7.16
N GLN A 200 13.22 2.86 6.27
CA GLN A 200 13.69 4.19 6.62
C GLN A 200 12.52 5.05 7.11
N GLU A 201 12.82 6.24 7.66
CA GLU A 201 11.77 7.21 8.01
C GLU A 201 10.92 7.57 6.79
N PRO A 202 9.59 7.53 6.91
CA PRO A 202 8.69 7.83 5.80
C PRO A 202 8.83 9.26 5.30
N VAL A 203 8.87 9.42 3.99
CA VAL A 203 8.98 10.71 3.30
C VAL A 203 7.63 11.08 2.70
N LEU A 204 7.16 12.31 2.93
CA LEU A 204 5.94 12.84 2.34
C LEU A 204 6.15 13.07 0.83
N ILE A 205 5.38 12.35 -0.02
CA ILE A 205 5.46 12.42 -1.49
C ILE A 205 4.28 13.15 -2.12
N LYS A 206 3.19 13.31 -1.39
CA LYS A 206 2.02 14.11 -1.77
C LYS A 206 1.49 14.87 -0.56
N GLN A 207 1.20 16.13 -0.75
CA GLN A 207 0.48 16.99 0.21
C GLN A 207 -1.05 16.94 -0.03
N CYS A 208 -1.83 17.48 0.92
CA CYS A 208 -3.27 17.70 0.75
C CYS A 208 -3.55 18.82 -0.25
#